data_d0b93860e3194b28e29de0d86fde1d9e
#
_entry.id   d0b93860e3194b28e29de0d86fde1d9e
#
_cell.length_a   1.000
_cell.length_b   1.000
_cell.length_c   1.000
_cell.angle_alpha   90.00
_cell.angle_beta   90.00
_cell.angle_gamma   90.00
#
_symmetry.space_group_name_H-M   'P 1'
#
loop_
_entity.id
_entity.type
_entity.pdbx_description
1 polymer ?
#
loop_
_entity_poly.entity_id
_entity_poly.type
_entity_poly.pdbx_seq_one_letter_code
_entity_poly.pdbx_strand_id
1 'polypeptide(L)'
;MIKANVTIIGGGPSGLLLSQILMNAGIETVIIEKHSKQHVLSRIRAGVLEQGTVSLLDKAGVGKRLCEEGFRHEGTLISSENKSFRISFRDTVRKNVTIFGQTEVTRDLYDAQENIDAKIIHGVSDVQIIDPLKNNPEVVFYDKNGLKKKIISDFVVGCDGFHGVSRQSIPANKKKEFERIYPFGWLGILS
;
A
#
# COMPACT_ATOMS: atom_id res chain seq x y z
N MET A 1 12.83 22.84 -2.86
CA MET A 1 13.24 21.59 -3.53
C MET A 1 13.53 20.58 -2.43
N ILE A 2 12.95 19.40 -2.55
CA ILE A 2 13.12 18.29 -1.59
C ILE A 2 14.03 17.26 -2.25
N LYS A 3 14.91 16.62 -1.47
CA LYS A 3 15.72 15.48 -1.91
C LYS A 3 15.42 14.28 -1.00
N ALA A 4 15.42 13.09 -1.55
CA ALA A 4 15.29 11.82 -0.83
C ALA A 4 15.95 10.69 -1.64
N ASN A 5 16.26 9.56 -1.03
CA ASN A 5 16.67 8.39 -1.82
C ASN A 5 15.50 7.82 -2.59
N VAL A 6 14.33 7.70 -1.95
CA VAL A 6 13.14 7.14 -2.60
C VAL A 6 11.93 8.04 -2.40
N THR A 7 11.28 8.40 -3.51
CA THR A 7 9.96 9.02 -3.50
C THR A 7 8.89 7.96 -3.70
N ILE A 8 7.95 7.86 -2.77
CA ILE A 8 6.83 6.92 -2.80
C ILE A 8 5.54 7.69 -3.10
N ILE A 9 4.85 7.31 -4.17
CA ILE A 9 3.57 7.90 -4.56
C ILE A 9 2.44 7.01 -4.05
N GLY A 10 1.69 7.50 -3.08
CA GLY A 10 0.61 6.80 -2.40
C GLY A 10 0.93 6.46 -0.93
N GLY A 11 0.15 7.04 -0.01
CA GLY A 11 0.24 6.86 1.45
C GLY A 11 -0.73 5.80 1.99
N GLY A 12 -1.08 4.82 1.16
CA GLY A 12 -1.82 3.62 1.59
C GLY A 12 -0.90 2.58 2.24
N PRO A 13 -1.43 1.41 2.66
CA PRO A 13 -0.66 0.39 3.38
C PRO A 13 0.60 -0.07 2.64
N SER A 14 0.56 -0.15 1.31
CA SER A 14 1.72 -0.57 0.52
C SER A 14 2.86 0.46 0.58
N GLY A 15 2.54 1.76 0.42
CA GLY A 15 3.54 2.82 0.45
C GLY A 15 4.11 3.03 1.85
N LEU A 16 3.26 2.99 2.86
CA LEU A 16 3.67 3.10 4.27
C LEU A 16 4.58 1.94 4.69
N LEU A 17 4.21 0.70 4.34
CA LEU A 17 5.04 -0.47 4.66
C LEU A 17 6.38 -0.45 3.93
N LEU A 18 6.39 -0.08 2.65
CA LEU A 18 7.62 0.08 1.89
C LEU A 18 8.53 1.14 2.54
N SER A 19 7.97 2.31 2.88
CA SER A 19 8.72 3.35 3.59
C SER A 19 9.30 2.84 4.90
N GLN A 20 8.51 2.14 5.72
CA GLN A 20 8.96 1.58 6.99
C GLN A 20 10.15 0.62 6.81
N ILE A 21 10.08 -0.27 5.83
CA ILE A 21 11.16 -1.22 5.53
C ILE A 21 12.44 -0.48 5.09
N LEU A 22 12.30 0.52 4.21
CA LEU A 22 13.42 1.30 3.71
C LEU A 22 14.06 2.16 4.81
N MET A 23 13.24 2.84 5.60
CA MET A 23 13.72 3.65 6.74
C MET A 23 14.45 2.80 7.78
N ASN A 24 13.94 1.61 8.08
CA ASN A 24 14.63 0.65 8.96
C ASN A 24 16.00 0.20 8.41
N ALA A 25 16.18 0.28 7.09
CA ALA A 25 17.46 0.01 6.41
C ALA A 25 18.34 1.26 6.24
N GLY A 26 17.96 2.42 6.81
CA GLY A 26 18.69 3.68 6.70
C GLY A 26 18.53 4.39 5.36
N ILE A 27 17.51 4.03 4.56
CA ILE A 27 17.22 4.65 3.27
C ILE A 27 16.11 5.69 3.46
N GLU A 28 16.42 6.96 3.21
CA GLU A 28 15.46 8.06 3.35
C GLU A 28 14.34 7.98 2.31
N THR A 29 13.10 8.12 2.79
CA THR A 29 11.92 8.14 1.94
C THR A 29 11.11 9.42 2.10
N VAL A 30 10.41 9.80 1.04
CA VAL A 30 9.34 10.81 1.09
C VAL A 30 8.10 10.20 0.47
N ILE A 31 7.01 10.15 1.24
CA ILE A 31 5.71 9.73 0.74
C ILE A 31 4.91 10.96 0.33
N ILE A 32 4.26 10.90 -0.82
CA ILE A 32 3.23 11.88 -1.21
C ILE A 32 1.87 11.18 -1.32
N GLU A 33 0.84 11.77 -0.74
CA GLU A 33 -0.51 11.22 -0.67
C GLU A 33 -1.54 12.29 -1.06
N LYS A 34 -2.44 11.91 -1.97
CA LYS A 34 -3.50 12.79 -2.48
C LYS A 34 -4.49 13.21 -1.39
N HIS A 35 -4.77 12.32 -0.46
CA HIS A 35 -5.78 12.54 0.57
C HIS A 35 -5.14 12.86 1.94
N SER A 36 -5.96 13.32 2.87
CA SER A 36 -5.53 13.46 4.27
C SER A 36 -5.34 12.09 4.94
N LYS A 37 -4.54 12.01 6.01
CA LYS A 37 -4.40 10.81 6.86
C LYS A 37 -5.78 10.30 7.29
N GLN A 38 -6.65 11.21 7.74
CA GLN A 38 -8.00 10.86 8.18
C GLN A 38 -8.83 10.20 7.07
N HIS A 39 -8.77 10.72 5.83
CA HIS A 39 -9.45 10.10 4.70
C HIS A 39 -8.90 8.71 4.39
N VAL A 40 -7.57 8.52 4.39
CA VAL A 40 -6.95 7.21 4.15
C VAL A 40 -7.42 6.21 5.19
N LEU A 41 -7.46 6.59 6.47
CA LEU A 41 -7.92 5.73 7.57
C LEU A 41 -9.43 5.48 7.57
N SER A 42 -10.24 6.35 6.99
CA SER A 42 -11.70 6.16 6.91
C SER A 42 -12.12 5.18 5.82
N ARG A 43 -11.22 4.79 4.92
CA ARG A 43 -11.54 3.86 3.82
C ARG A 43 -11.57 2.43 4.32
N ILE A 44 -12.77 1.90 4.52
CA ILE A 44 -12.96 0.50 4.90
C ILE A 44 -12.58 -0.40 3.71
N ARG A 45 -11.71 -1.37 3.97
CA ARG A 45 -11.27 -2.40 3.05
C ARG A 45 -11.23 -3.75 3.75
N ALA A 46 -11.34 -4.83 2.99
CA ALA A 46 -11.17 -6.18 3.54
C ALA A 46 -9.79 -6.30 4.23
N GLY A 47 -9.78 -7.05 5.32
CA GLY A 47 -8.60 -7.25 6.16
C GLY A 47 -8.21 -8.72 6.22
N VAL A 48 -8.00 -9.37 5.08
CA VAL A 48 -7.46 -10.73 5.01
C VAL A 48 -5.99 -10.63 4.59
N LEU A 49 -5.10 -10.95 5.52
CA LEU A 49 -3.65 -10.86 5.32
C LEU A 49 -3.07 -12.25 5.09
N GLU A 50 -2.34 -12.40 4.00
CA GLU A 50 -1.55 -13.60 3.73
C GLU A 50 -0.33 -13.67 4.65
N GLN A 51 0.17 -14.87 4.88
CA GLN A 51 1.35 -15.13 5.72
C GLN A 51 2.57 -14.28 5.34
N GLY A 52 2.78 -14.03 4.04
CA GLY A 52 3.87 -13.18 3.56
C GLY A 52 3.76 -11.74 4.05
N THR A 53 2.55 -11.17 4.00
CA THR A 53 2.26 -9.81 4.49
C THR A 53 2.43 -9.72 6.00
N VAL A 54 1.91 -10.71 6.75
CA VAL A 54 2.09 -10.80 8.21
C VAL A 54 3.57 -10.80 8.58
N SER A 55 4.37 -11.63 7.89
CA SER A 55 5.82 -11.71 8.12
C SER A 55 6.56 -10.41 7.77
N LEU A 56 6.12 -9.68 6.76
CA LEU A 56 6.71 -8.38 6.40
C LEU A 56 6.38 -7.30 7.43
N LEU A 57 5.14 -7.26 7.93
CA LEU A 57 4.73 -6.33 8.99
C LEU A 57 5.51 -6.59 10.29
N ASP A 58 5.69 -7.86 10.64
CA ASP A 58 6.48 -8.26 11.81
C ASP A 58 7.94 -7.81 11.67
N LYS A 59 8.59 -8.12 10.54
CA LYS A 59 9.97 -7.70 10.23
C LYS A 59 10.13 -6.17 10.19
N ALA A 60 9.09 -5.45 9.79
CA ALA A 60 9.07 -3.99 9.80
C ALA A 60 8.87 -3.40 11.20
N GLY A 61 8.62 -4.23 12.23
CA GLY A 61 8.39 -3.80 13.62
C GLY A 61 6.97 -3.29 13.89
N VAL A 62 6.02 -3.57 12.99
CA VAL A 62 4.61 -3.12 13.12
C VAL A 62 3.62 -4.28 13.26
N GLY A 63 4.11 -5.50 13.55
CA GLY A 63 3.29 -6.71 13.66
C GLY A 63 2.68 -6.98 15.04
N LYS A 64 2.95 -6.17 16.06
CA LYS A 64 2.54 -6.47 17.44
C LYS A 64 1.03 -6.62 17.60
N ARG A 65 0.24 -5.59 17.30
CA ARG A 65 -1.23 -5.63 17.40
C ARG A 65 -1.84 -6.68 16.46
N LEU A 66 -1.29 -6.83 15.27
CA LEU A 66 -1.70 -7.90 14.35
C LEU A 66 -1.54 -9.29 14.97
N CYS A 67 -0.48 -9.53 15.73
CA CYS A 67 -0.25 -10.80 16.42
C CYS A 67 -1.20 -11.01 17.60
N GLU A 68 -1.52 -9.95 18.35
CA GLU A 68 -2.35 -9.97 19.55
C GLU A 68 -3.85 -9.99 19.23
N GLU A 69 -4.29 -9.24 18.22
CA GLU A 69 -5.71 -9.00 17.92
C GLU A 69 -6.19 -9.72 16.63
N GLY A 70 -5.28 -10.22 15.81
CA GLY A 70 -5.61 -10.85 14.53
C GLY A 70 -6.15 -12.27 14.70
N PHE A 71 -7.17 -12.62 13.90
CA PHE A 71 -7.77 -13.96 13.92
C PHE A 71 -7.16 -14.83 12.81
N ARG A 72 -6.53 -15.94 13.18
CA ARG A 72 -5.95 -16.89 12.22
C ARG A 72 -7.01 -17.81 11.66
N HIS A 73 -7.03 -17.93 10.34
CA HIS A 73 -7.89 -18.85 9.60
C HIS A 73 -7.05 -19.82 8.78
N GLU A 74 -7.33 -21.12 8.97
CA GLU A 74 -6.60 -22.21 8.29
C GLU A 74 -7.30 -22.68 7.00
N GLY A 75 -8.36 -22.01 6.58
CA GLY A 75 -9.12 -22.39 5.39
C GLY A 75 -10.31 -21.49 5.13
N THR A 76 -11.02 -21.80 4.06
CA THR A 76 -12.26 -21.14 3.66
C THR A 76 -13.31 -22.16 3.28
N LEU A 77 -14.58 -21.81 3.51
CA LEU A 77 -15.73 -22.58 3.05
C LEU A 77 -16.29 -21.93 1.79
N ILE A 78 -16.40 -22.70 0.74
CA ILE A 78 -17.07 -22.27 -0.49
C ILE A 78 -18.43 -22.95 -0.53
N SER A 79 -19.47 -22.15 -0.70
CA SER A 79 -20.86 -22.62 -0.82
C SER A 79 -21.47 -22.09 -2.11
N SER A 80 -22.13 -22.97 -2.86
CA SER A 80 -22.90 -22.62 -4.04
C SER A 80 -24.13 -23.50 -4.08
N GLU A 81 -25.31 -22.89 -4.19
CA GLU A 81 -26.62 -23.58 -4.16
C GLU A 81 -26.76 -24.47 -2.90
N ASN A 82 -26.85 -25.78 -3.09
CA ASN A 82 -27.01 -26.75 -2.00
C ASN A 82 -25.73 -27.53 -1.68
N LYS A 83 -24.58 -27.07 -2.18
CA LYS A 83 -23.29 -27.74 -1.98
C LYS A 83 -22.31 -26.81 -1.29
N SER A 84 -21.55 -27.35 -0.37
CA SER A 84 -20.45 -26.64 0.24
C SER A 84 -19.22 -27.55 0.36
N PHE A 85 -18.05 -26.97 0.21
CA PHE A 85 -16.78 -27.66 0.46
C PHE A 85 -15.78 -26.72 1.10
N ARG A 86 -14.94 -27.28 1.94
CA ARG A 86 -13.88 -26.53 2.64
C ARG A 86 -12.56 -26.69 1.87
N ILE A 87 -11.88 -25.58 1.67
CA ILE A 87 -10.48 -25.56 1.23
C ILE A 87 -9.63 -25.32 2.48
N SER A 88 -8.80 -26.30 2.84
CA SER A 88 -7.84 -26.18 3.92
C SER A 88 -6.56 -25.57 3.39
N PHE A 89 -6.21 -24.36 3.83
CA PHE A 89 -4.93 -23.72 3.48
C PHE A 89 -3.77 -24.45 4.15
N ARG A 90 -3.99 -25.00 5.35
CA ARG A 90 -3.00 -25.77 6.08
C ARG A 90 -2.57 -27.02 5.32
N ASP A 91 -3.55 -27.77 4.80
CA ASP A 91 -3.27 -29.06 4.15
C ASP A 91 -2.75 -28.87 2.71
N THR A 92 -3.17 -27.80 2.03
CA THR A 92 -2.79 -27.53 0.63
C THR A 92 -1.43 -26.81 0.53
N VAL A 93 -1.24 -25.72 1.26
CA VAL A 93 -0.05 -24.85 1.14
C VAL A 93 0.73 -24.67 2.44
N ARG A 94 0.32 -25.34 3.52
CA ARG A 94 0.92 -25.26 4.87
C ARG A 94 1.04 -23.83 5.39
N LYS A 95 0.06 -23.00 5.08
CA LYS A 95 -0.04 -21.59 5.50
C LYS A 95 -1.41 -21.31 6.10
N ASN A 96 -1.54 -20.13 6.65
CA ASN A 96 -2.81 -19.58 7.10
C ASN A 96 -2.97 -18.16 6.56
N VAL A 97 -4.16 -17.60 6.73
CA VAL A 97 -4.41 -16.17 6.58
C VAL A 97 -4.77 -15.59 7.94
N THR A 98 -4.55 -14.31 8.13
CA THR A 98 -4.91 -13.61 9.35
C THR A 98 -5.94 -12.53 9.02
N ILE A 99 -7.06 -12.55 9.71
CA ILE A 99 -8.07 -11.50 9.62
C ILE A 99 -7.67 -10.38 10.58
N PHE A 100 -7.37 -9.23 10.00
CA PHE A 100 -7.08 -8.00 10.73
C PHE A 100 -7.39 -6.83 9.82
N GLY A 101 -8.25 -5.91 10.24
CA GLY A 101 -8.76 -4.86 9.38
C GLY A 101 -7.67 -4.04 8.69
N GLN A 102 -7.81 -3.79 7.39
CA GLN A 102 -6.82 -2.99 6.66
C GLN A 102 -6.65 -1.59 7.26
N THR A 103 -7.72 -1.02 7.85
CA THR A 103 -7.66 0.25 8.57
C THR A 103 -6.71 0.18 9.75
N GLU A 104 -6.73 -0.93 10.51
CA GLU A 104 -5.86 -1.13 11.66
C GLU A 104 -4.38 -1.29 11.24
N VAL A 105 -4.13 -2.10 10.19
CA VAL A 105 -2.79 -2.18 9.59
C VAL A 105 -2.28 -0.80 9.17
N THR A 106 -3.15 -0.03 8.51
CA THR A 106 -2.77 1.30 8.02
C THR A 106 -2.52 2.27 9.17
N ARG A 107 -3.29 2.18 10.26
CA ARG A 107 -3.09 2.96 11.49
C ARG A 107 -1.73 2.65 12.11
N ASP A 108 -1.45 1.36 12.34
CA ASP A 108 -0.18 0.92 12.93
C ASP A 108 1.04 1.37 12.10
N LEU A 109 0.90 1.36 10.77
CA LEU A 109 1.92 1.86 9.86
C LEU A 109 2.09 3.39 9.96
N TYR A 110 1.00 4.16 10.05
CA TYR A 110 1.10 5.61 10.27
C TYR A 110 1.75 5.94 11.60
N ASP A 111 1.37 5.25 12.66
CA ASP A 111 1.95 5.46 13.99
C ASP A 111 3.45 5.12 13.99
N ALA A 112 3.86 4.06 13.31
CA ALA A 112 5.26 3.72 13.13
C ALA A 112 6.05 4.79 12.34
N GLN A 113 5.45 5.35 11.28
CA GLN A 113 6.06 6.42 10.50
C GLN A 113 6.19 7.72 11.31
N GLU A 114 5.22 8.06 12.13
CA GLU A 114 5.27 9.22 13.03
C GLU A 114 6.37 9.07 14.09
N ASN A 115 6.56 7.86 14.63
CA ASN A 115 7.62 7.58 15.62
C ASN A 115 9.05 7.74 15.08
N ILE A 116 9.25 7.71 13.78
CA ILE A 116 10.55 7.89 13.12
C ILE A 116 10.64 9.21 12.34
N ASP A 117 9.72 10.15 12.57
CA ASP A 117 9.62 11.44 11.88
C ASP A 117 9.65 11.32 10.35
N ALA A 118 9.03 10.28 9.80
CA ALA A 118 9.01 10.04 8.37
C ALA A 118 8.25 11.14 7.62
N LYS A 119 8.77 11.55 6.49
CA LYS A 119 8.20 12.63 5.71
C LYS A 119 7.03 12.17 4.84
N ILE A 120 5.81 12.48 5.26
CA ILE A 120 4.59 12.24 4.50
C ILE A 120 3.94 13.57 4.14
N ILE A 121 3.75 13.82 2.85
CA ILE A 121 3.11 15.04 2.33
C ILE A 121 1.70 14.69 1.87
N HIS A 122 0.71 15.12 2.64
CA HIS A 122 -0.70 14.89 2.37
C HIS A 122 -1.33 16.03 1.58
N GLY A 123 -2.43 15.72 0.88
CA GLY A 123 -3.24 16.71 0.16
C GLY A 123 -2.58 17.20 -1.12
N VAL A 124 -1.77 16.35 -1.75
CA VAL A 124 -1.12 16.70 -3.02
C VAL A 124 -2.07 16.51 -4.21
N SER A 125 -1.88 17.32 -5.25
CA SER A 125 -2.60 17.20 -6.52
C SER A 125 -1.65 17.29 -7.72
N ASP A 126 -2.17 16.92 -8.90
CA ASP A 126 -1.48 17.04 -10.20
C ASP A 126 -0.08 16.46 -10.21
N VAL A 127 0.07 15.27 -9.61
CA VAL A 127 1.35 14.57 -9.52
C VAL A 127 1.81 14.14 -10.90
N GLN A 128 3.05 14.49 -11.24
CA GLN A 128 3.71 14.13 -12.49
C GLN A 128 5.09 13.55 -12.20
N ILE A 129 5.42 12.44 -12.85
CA ILE A 129 6.75 11.84 -12.82
C ILE A 129 7.48 12.28 -14.08
N ILE A 130 8.55 13.01 -13.92
CA ILE A 130 9.38 13.54 -15.01
C ILE A 130 10.61 12.64 -15.14
N ASP A 131 10.91 12.26 -16.37
CA ASP A 131 12.08 11.44 -16.72
C ASP A 131 12.21 10.13 -15.90
N PRO A 132 11.17 9.29 -15.84
CA PRO A 132 11.15 8.11 -14.96
C PRO A 132 12.22 7.05 -15.26
N LEU A 133 12.86 7.13 -16.43
CA LEU A 133 13.92 6.20 -16.85
C LEU A 133 15.34 6.79 -16.75
N LYS A 134 15.46 8.03 -16.34
CA LYS A 134 16.77 8.68 -16.14
C LYS A 134 17.24 8.52 -14.69
N ASN A 135 18.53 8.75 -14.48
CA ASN A 135 19.08 8.93 -13.14
C ASN A 135 18.45 10.19 -12.52
N ASN A 136 18.10 10.09 -11.22
CA ASN A 136 17.45 11.17 -10.47
C ASN A 136 16.10 11.62 -11.08
N PRO A 137 15.11 10.73 -11.19
CA PRO A 137 13.77 11.11 -11.62
C PRO A 137 13.18 12.19 -10.69
N GLU A 138 12.34 13.04 -11.30
CA GLU A 138 11.68 14.11 -10.56
C GLU A 138 10.19 13.82 -10.38
N VAL A 139 9.66 14.17 -9.21
CA VAL A 139 8.22 14.16 -8.95
C VAL A 139 7.77 15.59 -8.70
N VAL A 140 6.88 16.09 -9.56
CA VAL A 140 6.31 17.43 -9.49
C VAL A 140 4.85 17.31 -9.06
N PHE A 141 4.40 18.17 -8.14
CA PHE A 141 3.04 18.18 -7.61
C PHE A 141 2.67 19.56 -7.06
N TYR A 142 1.39 19.79 -6.78
CA TYR A 142 0.92 20.92 -6.01
C TYR A 142 0.62 20.47 -4.58
N ASP A 143 1.08 21.23 -3.60
CA ASP A 143 0.75 20.99 -2.20
C ASP A 143 -0.67 21.48 -1.85
N LYS A 144 -1.14 21.21 -0.62
CA LYS A 144 -2.47 21.61 -0.13
C LYS A 144 -2.75 23.12 -0.21
N ASN A 145 -1.73 23.95 -0.37
CA ASN A 145 -1.86 25.40 -0.52
C ASN A 145 -1.80 25.84 -1.99
N GLY A 146 -1.81 24.91 -2.94
CA GLY A 146 -1.69 25.19 -4.36
C GLY A 146 -0.29 25.59 -4.81
N LEU A 147 0.74 25.41 -4.00
CA LEU A 147 2.11 25.74 -4.35
C LEU A 147 2.77 24.55 -5.07
N LYS A 148 3.34 24.84 -6.24
CA LYS A 148 4.10 23.85 -7.00
C LYS A 148 5.36 23.44 -6.26
N LYS A 149 5.53 22.13 -6.04
CA LYS A 149 6.68 21.52 -5.37
C LYS A 149 7.35 20.51 -6.26
N LYS A 150 8.61 20.22 -5.94
CA LYS A 150 9.41 19.22 -6.65
C LYS A 150 10.23 18.40 -5.66
N ILE A 151 10.24 17.09 -5.87
CA ILE A 151 11.14 16.13 -5.21
C ILE A 151 12.05 15.55 -6.28
N ILE A 152 13.34 15.44 -5.96
CA ILE A 152 14.34 14.71 -6.76
C ILE A 152 14.80 13.53 -5.92
N SER A 153 14.81 12.34 -6.49
CA SER A 153 15.19 11.11 -5.78
C SER A 153 15.96 10.16 -6.69
N ASP A 154 16.65 9.20 -6.09
CA ASP A 154 17.33 8.13 -6.85
C ASP A 154 16.30 7.19 -7.48
N PHE A 155 15.17 6.96 -6.78
CA PHE A 155 14.08 6.10 -7.23
C PHE A 155 12.71 6.72 -6.97
N VAL A 156 11.76 6.42 -7.86
CA VAL A 156 10.33 6.72 -7.66
C VAL A 156 9.56 5.41 -7.66
N VAL A 157 8.74 5.19 -6.64
CA VAL A 157 7.93 3.98 -6.50
C VAL A 157 6.44 4.32 -6.47
N GLY A 158 5.68 3.70 -7.36
CA GLY A 158 4.23 3.84 -7.41
C GLY A 158 3.53 2.87 -6.46
N CYS A 159 2.86 3.42 -5.45
CA CYS A 159 1.98 2.73 -4.50
C CYS A 159 0.57 3.35 -4.49
N ASP A 160 0.20 4.00 -5.59
CA ASP A 160 -0.99 4.84 -5.77
C ASP A 160 -2.22 4.07 -6.31
N GLY A 161 -2.12 2.75 -6.32
CA GLY A 161 -3.21 1.85 -6.67
C GLY A 161 -3.50 1.78 -8.17
N PHE A 162 -4.61 1.12 -8.52
CA PHE A 162 -4.93 0.80 -9.90
C PHE A 162 -5.11 2.04 -10.80
N HIS A 163 -5.71 3.10 -10.28
CA HIS A 163 -5.98 4.35 -11.00
C HIS A 163 -4.92 5.43 -10.78
N GLY A 164 -3.77 5.04 -10.22
CA GLY A 164 -2.69 5.97 -9.93
C GLY A 164 -1.95 6.47 -11.17
N VAL A 165 -1.25 7.59 -11.02
CA VAL A 165 -0.48 8.22 -12.09
C VAL A 165 0.80 7.46 -12.43
N SER A 166 1.32 6.69 -11.47
CA SER A 166 2.58 5.96 -11.61
C SER A 166 2.54 4.96 -12.77
N ARG A 167 1.45 4.16 -12.87
CA ARG A 167 1.27 3.21 -13.96
C ARG A 167 1.19 3.90 -15.33
N GLN A 168 0.56 5.06 -15.38
CA GLN A 168 0.41 5.85 -16.61
C GLN A 168 1.74 6.46 -17.06
N SER A 169 2.65 6.72 -16.12
CA SER A 169 3.99 7.27 -16.41
C SER A 169 4.95 6.24 -17.00
N ILE A 170 4.61 4.94 -17.00
CA ILE A 170 5.42 3.91 -17.65
C ILE A 170 5.28 4.06 -19.17
N PRO A 171 6.37 4.22 -19.92
CA PRO A 171 6.32 4.35 -21.38
C PRO A 171 5.59 3.17 -22.03
N ALA A 172 4.78 3.45 -23.06
CA ALA A 172 3.93 2.47 -23.71
C ALA A 172 4.72 1.25 -24.27
N ASN A 173 5.95 1.48 -24.74
CA ASN A 173 6.84 0.42 -25.22
C ASN A 173 7.48 -0.44 -24.12
N LYS A 174 7.28 -0.09 -22.85
CA LYS A 174 7.79 -0.81 -21.67
C LYS A 174 6.70 -1.53 -20.87
N LYS A 175 5.43 -1.37 -21.26
CA LYS A 175 4.33 -2.04 -20.58
C LYS A 175 3.44 -2.78 -21.58
N LYS A 176 2.86 -3.89 -21.11
CA LYS A 176 1.80 -4.61 -21.79
C LYS A 176 0.64 -4.71 -20.83
N GLU A 177 -0.52 -4.22 -21.23
CA GLU A 177 -1.75 -4.25 -20.43
C GLU A 177 -2.71 -5.28 -20.97
N PHE A 178 -3.36 -6.00 -20.07
CA PHE A 178 -4.50 -6.84 -20.34
C PHE A 178 -5.59 -6.48 -19.34
N GLU A 179 -6.77 -6.12 -19.84
CA GLU A 179 -7.92 -5.77 -19.02
C GLU A 179 -9.13 -6.58 -19.47
N ARG A 180 -9.87 -7.12 -18.50
CA ARG A 180 -11.15 -7.79 -18.73
C ARG A 180 -12.16 -7.29 -17.72
N ILE A 181 -13.24 -6.69 -18.21
CA ILE A 181 -14.35 -6.25 -17.38
C ILE A 181 -15.28 -7.44 -17.13
N TYR A 182 -15.54 -7.73 -15.85
CA TYR A 182 -16.51 -8.73 -15.46
C TYR A 182 -17.86 -8.08 -15.17
N PRO A 183 -19.00 -8.68 -15.62
CA PRO A 183 -20.33 -8.11 -15.44
C PRO A 183 -20.92 -8.40 -14.04
N PHE A 184 -20.09 -8.45 -13.01
CA PHE A 184 -20.54 -8.68 -11.64
C PHE A 184 -19.63 -7.96 -10.64
N GLY A 185 -20.14 -7.76 -9.41
CA GLY A 185 -19.40 -7.21 -8.29
C GLY A 185 -19.24 -8.24 -7.17
N TRP A 186 -18.28 -7.99 -6.29
CA TRP A 186 -18.08 -8.77 -5.06
C TRP A 186 -18.67 -7.99 -3.87
N LEU A 187 -19.48 -8.68 -3.07
CA LEU A 187 -19.98 -8.18 -1.80
C LEU A 187 -19.16 -8.83 -0.68
N GLY A 188 -18.51 -8.00 0.16
CA GLY A 188 -17.84 -8.43 1.38
C GLY A 188 -18.67 -8.06 2.59
N ILE A 189 -18.94 -9.02 3.47
CA ILE A 189 -19.61 -8.81 4.76
C ILE A 189 -18.67 -9.31 5.85
N LEU A 190 -18.42 -8.45 6.84
CA LEU A 190 -17.71 -8.79 8.06
C LEU A 190 -18.76 -8.87 9.18
N SER A 191 -18.80 -9.99 9.91
CA SER A 191 -19.74 -10.23 11.02
C SER A 191 -19.01 -10.73 12.25
#